data_34a77a1314c13148ad9277f3a7b743d2
#
_entry.id   34a77a1314c13148ad9277f3a7b743d2
#
_cell.length_a   1.000
_cell.length_b   1.000
_cell.length_c   1.000
_cell.angle_alpha   90.00
_cell.angle_beta   90.00
_cell.angle_gamma   90.00
#
_symmetry.space_group_name_H-M   'P 1'
#
loop_
_entity.id
_entity.type
_entity.pdbx_description
1 polymer ?
#
loop_
_entity_poly.entity_id
_entity_poly.type
_entity_poly.pdbx_seq_one_letter_code
_entity_poly.pdbx_strand_id
1 'polypeptide(L)'
;MTALGIALGGGLGALARYHVEGLIAPRQRSPFPMSTLVVNVTGSLALGLLVGLATAGHVPMSWQAWAGTGFLGAFTTFSTFTYETVRLIEDGSWRWVWWNLGLSGPLSFAAAALGWWWARGLG
;
A
#
# COMPACT_ATOMS: atom_id res chain seq x y z
N MET A 1 -21.10 -5.21 12.85
CA MET A 1 -20.20 -4.07 13.20
C MET A 1 -18.87 -4.13 12.46
N THR A 2 -18.24 -5.32 12.38
CA THR A 2 -16.97 -5.47 11.65
C THR A 2 -17.11 -5.09 10.18
N ALA A 3 -18.17 -5.56 9.51
CA ALA A 3 -18.39 -5.24 8.08
C ALA A 3 -18.55 -3.73 7.87
N LEU A 4 -19.27 -3.05 8.74
CA LEU A 4 -19.42 -1.60 8.68
C LEU A 4 -18.09 -0.88 8.91
N GLY A 5 -17.32 -1.34 9.89
CA GLY A 5 -15.99 -0.79 10.16
C GLY A 5 -15.03 -0.95 8.97
N ILE A 6 -15.04 -2.12 8.32
CA ILE A 6 -14.25 -2.36 7.12
C ILE A 6 -14.71 -1.46 5.97
N ALA A 7 -16.03 -1.30 5.79
CA ALA A 7 -16.57 -0.45 4.73
C ALA A 7 -16.20 1.03 4.93
N LEU A 8 -16.33 1.54 6.15
CA LEU A 8 -15.96 2.92 6.48
C LEU A 8 -14.45 3.12 6.34
N GLY A 9 -13.67 2.19 6.88
CA GLY A 9 -12.21 2.20 6.72
C GLY A 9 -11.80 2.20 5.25
N GLY A 10 -12.45 1.34 4.45
CA GLY A 10 -12.22 1.26 3.02
C GLY A 10 -12.50 2.56 2.28
N GLY A 11 -13.61 3.21 2.60
CA GLY A 11 -13.94 4.52 2.03
C GLY A 11 -12.89 5.57 2.37
N LEU A 12 -12.46 5.62 3.63
CA LEU A 12 -11.43 6.56 4.06
C LEU A 12 -10.07 6.23 3.43
N GLY A 13 -9.73 4.95 3.31
CA GLY A 13 -8.48 4.52 2.66
C GLY A 13 -8.44 4.89 1.18
N ALA A 14 -9.56 4.71 0.47
CA ALA A 14 -9.66 5.09 -0.92
C ALA A 14 -9.53 6.62 -1.10
N LEU A 15 -10.14 7.41 -0.21
CA LEU A 15 -10.00 8.86 -0.22
C LEU A 15 -8.56 9.28 0.05
N ALA A 16 -7.90 8.64 1.03
CA ALA A 16 -6.50 8.94 1.34
C ALA A 16 -5.60 8.63 0.14
N ARG A 17 -5.81 7.50 -0.53
CA ARG A 17 -5.07 7.16 -1.74
C ARG A 17 -5.28 8.20 -2.84
N TYR A 18 -6.52 8.59 -3.07
CA TYR A 18 -6.85 9.60 -4.07
C TYR A 18 -6.09 10.91 -3.81
N HIS A 19 -6.04 11.35 -2.56
CA HIS A 19 -5.33 12.58 -2.20
C HIS A 19 -3.82 12.44 -2.38
N VAL A 20 -3.23 11.34 -1.95
CA VAL A 20 -1.78 11.11 -2.09
C VAL A 20 -1.40 11.06 -3.57
N GLU A 21 -2.16 10.32 -4.37
CA GLU A 21 -1.92 10.24 -5.82
C GLU A 21 -2.06 11.61 -6.48
N GLY A 22 -3.04 12.40 -6.04
CA GLY A 22 -3.25 13.76 -6.55
C GLY A 22 -2.13 14.71 -6.22
N LEU A 23 -1.40 14.48 -5.10
CA LEU A 23 -0.24 15.29 -4.72
C LEU A 23 1.02 14.87 -5.48
N ILE A 24 1.19 13.59 -5.75
CA ILE A 24 2.43 13.05 -6.34
C ILE A 24 2.39 13.06 -7.86
N ALA A 25 1.30 12.59 -8.47
CA ALA A 25 1.21 12.42 -9.92
C ALA A 25 1.52 13.68 -10.72
N PRO A 26 1.03 14.88 -10.35
CA PRO A 26 1.35 16.10 -11.10
C PRO A 26 2.83 16.50 -11.02
N ARG A 27 3.56 15.99 -10.03
CA ARG A 27 4.98 16.31 -9.81
C ARG A 27 5.92 15.29 -10.42
N GLN A 28 5.36 14.19 -10.93
CA GLN A 28 6.14 13.13 -11.58
C GLN A 28 6.68 13.63 -12.92
N ARG A 29 7.98 13.42 -13.17
CA ARG A 29 8.63 13.84 -14.41
C ARG A 29 9.05 12.66 -15.29
N SER A 30 8.89 11.44 -14.82
CA SER A 30 9.24 10.22 -15.55
C SER A 30 8.00 9.37 -15.77
N PRO A 31 8.02 8.41 -16.71
CA PRO A 31 6.93 7.45 -16.89
C PRO A 31 6.76 6.50 -15.71
N PHE A 32 7.71 6.46 -14.76
CA PHE A 32 7.65 5.56 -13.62
C PHE A 32 6.46 5.94 -12.71
N PRO A 33 5.60 4.97 -12.32
CA PRO A 33 4.42 5.26 -11.50
C PRO A 33 4.78 5.48 -10.03
N MET A 34 5.33 6.65 -9.71
CA MET A 34 5.82 6.98 -8.38
C MET A 34 4.71 7.01 -7.32
N SER A 35 3.53 7.54 -7.68
CA SER A 35 2.41 7.62 -6.74
C SER A 35 1.96 6.23 -6.27
N THR A 36 1.87 5.28 -7.18
CA THR A 36 1.52 3.89 -6.86
C THR A 36 2.59 3.24 -5.98
N LEU A 37 3.87 3.48 -6.29
CA LEU A 37 4.96 2.98 -5.45
C LEU A 37 4.84 3.52 -4.03
N VAL A 38 4.62 4.81 -3.86
CA VAL A 38 4.53 5.46 -2.54
C VAL A 38 3.35 4.89 -1.74
N VAL A 39 2.16 4.80 -2.33
CA VAL A 39 0.99 4.28 -1.59
C VAL A 39 1.17 2.81 -1.22
N ASN A 40 1.75 2.01 -2.11
CA ASN A 40 1.92 0.58 -1.84
C ASN A 40 3.02 0.32 -0.81
N VAL A 41 4.14 1.03 -0.88
CA VAL A 41 5.23 0.86 0.09
C VAL A 41 4.81 1.38 1.47
N THR A 42 4.27 2.59 1.56
CA THR A 42 3.84 3.16 2.84
C THR A 42 2.67 2.38 3.45
N GLY A 43 1.70 1.97 2.63
CA GLY A 43 0.59 1.15 3.07
C GLY A 43 1.03 -0.23 3.55
N SER A 44 1.99 -0.84 2.87
CA SER A 44 2.55 -2.14 3.26
C SER A 44 3.32 -2.04 4.58
N LEU A 45 4.09 -0.98 4.77
CA LEU A 45 4.78 -0.73 6.04
C LEU A 45 3.78 -0.60 7.18
N ALA A 46 2.74 0.21 7.01
CA ALA A 46 1.71 0.41 8.01
C ALA A 46 0.94 -0.89 8.30
N LEU A 47 0.66 -1.68 7.27
CA LEU A 47 -0.02 -2.96 7.45
C LEU A 47 0.85 -3.94 8.24
N GLY A 48 2.13 -4.03 7.91
CA GLY A 48 3.08 -4.86 8.65
C GLY A 48 3.15 -4.47 10.12
N LEU A 49 3.23 -3.16 10.41
CA LEU A 49 3.20 -2.65 11.79
C LEU A 49 1.90 -3.06 12.50
N LEU A 50 0.76 -2.85 11.86
CA LEU A 50 -0.54 -3.15 12.45
C LEU A 50 -0.70 -4.64 12.76
N VAL A 51 -0.34 -5.50 11.80
CA VAL A 51 -0.41 -6.95 11.98
C VAL A 51 0.55 -7.40 13.08
N GLY A 52 1.76 -6.86 13.10
CA GLY A 52 2.73 -7.17 14.14
C GLY A 52 2.23 -6.78 15.53
N LEU A 53 1.65 -5.57 15.67
CA LEU A 53 1.07 -5.11 16.93
C LEU A 53 -0.13 -5.96 17.35
N ALA A 54 -0.99 -6.33 16.41
CA ALA A 54 -2.16 -7.14 16.70
C ALA A 54 -1.77 -8.56 17.14
N THR A 55 -0.81 -9.19 16.44
CA THR A 55 -0.35 -10.53 16.81
C THR A 55 0.43 -10.55 18.11
N ALA A 56 1.06 -9.43 18.49
CA ALA A 56 1.72 -9.28 19.79
C ALA A 56 0.75 -8.92 20.92
N GLY A 57 -0.53 -8.74 20.61
CA GLY A 57 -1.56 -8.42 21.61
C GLY A 57 -1.62 -6.95 22.04
N HIS A 58 -0.93 -6.07 21.31
CA HIS A 58 -0.92 -4.64 21.66
C HIS A 58 -2.14 -3.87 21.13
N VAL A 59 -2.81 -4.39 20.12
CA VAL A 59 -4.04 -3.79 19.58
C VAL A 59 -5.10 -4.87 19.38
N PRO A 60 -6.39 -4.51 19.54
CA PRO A 60 -7.48 -5.47 19.30
C PRO A 60 -7.54 -5.94 17.86
N MET A 61 -8.02 -7.16 17.64
CA MET A 61 -8.20 -7.71 16.28
C MET A 61 -9.20 -6.91 15.45
N SER A 62 -10.14 -6.20 16.11
CA SER A 62 -11.08 -5.32 15.41
C SER A 62 -10.34 -4.19 14.66
N TRP A 63 -9.26 -3.67 15.22
CA TRP A 63 -8.44 -2.66 14.55
C TRP A 63 -7.74 -3.21 13.32
N GLN A 64 -7.31 -4.49 13.37
CA GLN A 64 -6.73 -5.13 12.19
C GLN A 64 -7.77 -5.23 11.06
N ALA A 65 -9.03 -5.51 11.38
CA ALA A 65 -10.10 -5.55 10.39
C ALA A 65 -10.38 -4.17 9.81
N TRP A 66 -10.59 -3.16 10.65
CA TRP A 66 -11.00 -1.82 10.21
C TRP A 66 -9.86 -1.07 9.52
N ALA A 67 -8.72 -0.98 10.17
CA ALA A 67 -7.57 -0.24 9.66
C ALA A 67 -6.77 -1.08 8.65
N GLY A 68 -6.59 -2.36 8.89
CA GLY A 68 -5.84 -3.25 7.99
C GLY A 68 -6.63 -3.59 6.74
N THR A 69 -7.65 -4.43 6.90
CA THR A 69 -8.46 -4.89 5.76
C THR A 69 -9.23 -3.73 5.12
N GLY A 70 -9.82 -2.85 5.93
CA GLY A 70 -10.57 -1.71 5.42
C GLY A 70 -9.67 -0.61 4.87
N PHE A 71 -9.05 0.18 5.75
CA PHE A 71 -8.32 1.38 5.35
C PHE A 71 -7.11 1.03 4.47
N LEU A 72 -6.17 0.24 4.98
CA LEU A 72 -4.94 -0.06 4.25
C LEU A 72 -5.19 -0.94 3.02
N GLY A 73 -6.19 -1.81 3.08
CA GLY A 73 -6.60 -2.60 1.93
C GLY A 73 -7.09 -1.75 0.76
N ALA A 74 -7.79 -0.66 1.05
CA ALA A 74 -8.26 0.28 0.02
C ALA A 74 -7.21 1.35 -0.31
N PHE A 75 -6.32 1.67 0.62
CA PHE A 75 -5.23 2.61 0.39
C PHE A 75 -4.20 2.05 -0.60
N THR A 76 -3.81 0.79 -0.45
CA THR A 76 -2.90 0.11 -1.38
C THR A 76 -3.66 -0.35 -2.62
N THR A 77 -2.94 -0.59 -3.72
CA THR A 77 -3.58 -1.01 -4.96
C THR A 77 -2.71 -1.94 -5.78
N PHE A 78 -3.25 -3.11 -6.10
CA PHE A 78 -2.65 -4.02 -7.08
C PHE A 78 -3.17 -3.75 -8.49
N SER A 79 -4.42 -3.36 -8.62
CA SER A 79 -5.04 -3.12 -9.93
C SER A 79 -4.40 -1.95 -10.67
N THR A 80 -4.11 -0.85 -9.97
CA THR A 80 -3.44 0.29 -10.59
C THR A 80 -2.01 -0.07 -10.98
N PHE A 81 -1.29 -0.80 -10.12
CA PHE A 81 0.04 -1.30 -10.43
C PHE A 81 0.04 -2.14 -11.70
N THR A 82 -0.90 -3.06 -11.83
CA THR A 82 -1.03 -3.92 -13.01
C THR A 82 -1.37 -3.11 -14.26
N TYR A 83 -2.33 -2.21 -14.14
CA TYR A 83 -2.75 -1.33 -15.24
C TYR A 83 -1.57 -0.48 -15.74
N GLU A 84 -0.84 0.14 -14.84
CA GLU A 84 0.31 0.97 -15.19
C GLU A 84 1.44 0.16 -15.82
N THR A 85 1.66 -1.07 -15.35
CA THR A 85 2.64 -1.98 -15.94
C THR A 85 2.26 -2.31 -17.39
N VAL A 86 1.00 -2.64 -17.64
CA VAL A 86 0.50 -2.92 -18.99
C VAL A 86 0.65 -1.69 -19.89
N ARG A 87 0.32 -0.51 -19.37
CA ARG A 87 0.49 0.75 -20.11
C ARG A 87 1.94 0.97 -20.53
N LEU A 88 2.88 0.73 -19.62
CA LEU A 88 4.31 0.84 -19.93
C LEU A 88 4.75 -0.17 -21.01
N ILE A 89 4.21 -1.38 -20.98
CA ILE A 89 4.47 -2.39 -22.00
C ILE A 89 3.92 -1.94 -23.37
N GLU A 90 2.68 -1.47 -23.40
CA GLU A 90 2.04 -0.99 -24.62
C GLU A 90 2.80 0.21 -25.23
N ASP A 91 3.34 1.07 -24.40
CA ASP A 91 4.13 2.23 -24.83
C ASP A 91 5.56 1.85 -25.25
N GLY A 92 5.97 0.58 -25.09
CA GLY A 92 7.31 0.14 -25.39
C GLY A 92 8.36 0.60 -24.38
N SER A 93 7.93 1.06 -23.21
CA SER A 93 8.80 1.61 -22.16
C SER A 93 9.37 0.51 -21.27
N TRP A 94 10.04 -0.47 -21.85
CA TRP A 94 10.49 -1.67 -21.14
C TRP A 94 11.44 -1.38 -19.98
N ARG A 95 12.25 -0.34 -20.08
CA ARG A 95 13.10 0.11 -18.97
C ARG A 95 12.26 0.36 -17.72
N TRP A 96 11.16 1.08 -17.88
CA TRP A 96 10.29 1.42 -16.76
C TRP A 96 9.43 0.25 -16.28
N VAL A 97 9.12 -0.69 -17.18
CA VAL A 97 8.46 -1.96 -16.80
C VAL A 97 9.31 -2.70 -15.78
N TRP A 98 10.59 -2.89 -16.09
CA TRP A 98 11.49 -3.63 -15.20
C TRP A 98 11.74 -2.90 -13.89
N TRP A 99 11.87 -1.57 -13.92
CA TRP A 99 11.99 -0.79 -12.69
C TRP A 99 10.71 -0.90 -11.85
N ASN A 100 9.54 -0.83 -12.46
CA ASN A 100 8.28 -0.94 -11.74
C ASN A 100 8.12 -2.32 -11.08
N LEU A 101 8.37 -3.38 -11.82
CA LEU A 101 8.30 -4.75 -11.29
C LEU A 101 9.37 -4.98 -10.21
N GLY A 102 10.59 -4.51 -10.45
CA GLY A 102 11.72 -4.74 -9.56
C GLY A 102 11.71 -3.91 -8.29
N LEU A 103 11.05 -2.77 -8.27
CA LEU A 103 10.97 -1.91 -7.08
C LEU A 103 9.65 -2.06 -6.32
N SER A 104 8.52 -1.99 -7.03
CA SER A 104 7.21 -1.94 -6.37
C SER A 104 6.92 -3.18 -5.54
N GLY A 105 7.05 -4.36 -6.12
CA GLY A 105 6.80 -5.62 -5.42
C GLY A 105 7.79 -5.85 -4.27
N PRO A 106 9.10 -5.93 -4.56
CA PRO A 106 10.09 -6.18 -3.51
C PRO A 106 10.10 -5.15 -2.39
N LEU A 107 9.97 -3.86 -2.70
CA LEU A 107 9.94 -2.82 -1.68
C LEU A 107 8.70 -2.90 -0.81
N SER A 108 7.54 -3.21 -1.40
CA SER A 108 6.30 -3.38 -0.63
C SER A 108 6.39 -4.57 0.32
N PHE A 109 6.93 -5.70 -0.15
CA PHE A 109 7.18 -6.87 0.70
C PHE A 109 8.17 -6.55 1.81
N ALA A 110 9.28 -5.92 1.48
CA ALA A 110 10.29 -5.53 2.45
C ALA A 110 9.73 -4.57 3.50
N ALA A 111 8.91 -3.61 3.07
CA ALA A 111 8.26 -2.67 3.98
C ALA A 111 7.31 -3.37 4.95
N ALA A 112 6.49 -4.30 4.45
CA ALA A 112 5.58 -5.08 5.29
C ALA A 112 6.36 -5.93 6.31
N ALA A 113 7.41 -6.60 5.86
CA ALA A 113 8.27 -7.40 6.73
C ALA A 113 8.97 -6.54 7.79
N LEU A 114 9.47 -5.38 7.40
CA LEU A 114 10.13 -4.45 8.31
C LEU A 114 9.15 -3.93 9.37
N GLY A 115 7.94 -3.55 8.96
CA GLY A 115 6.90 -3.08 9.88
C GLY A 115 6.52 -4.15 10.89
N TRP A 116 6.32 -5.37 10.42
CA TRP A 116 5.99 -6.52 11.27
C TRP A 116 7.11 -6.83 12.26
N TRP A 117 8.35 -6.87 11.78
CA TRP A 117 9.51 -7.13 12.62
C TRP A 117 9.69 -6.05 13.69
N TRP A 118 9.57 -4.79 13.29
CA TRP A 118 9.69 -3.66 14.21
C TRP A 118 8.60 -3.69 15.29
N ALA A 119 7.36 -3.93 14.89
CA ALA A 119 6.24 -4.00 15.84
C ALA A 119 6.45 -5.10 16.89
N ARG A 120 6.99 -6.22 16.49
CA ARG A 120 7.28 -7.33 17.41
C ARG A 120 8.42 -7.01 18.38
N GLY A 121 9.35 -6.17 17.97
CA GLY A 121 10.42 -5.70 18.85
C GLY A 121 9.97 -4.72 19.92
N LEU A 122 8.78 -4.14 19.78
CA LEU A 122 8.21 -3.23 20.78
C LEU A 122 7.57 -3.97 21.96
N GLY A 123 7.35 -5.27 21.85
CA GLY A 123 6.80 -6.15 22.89
C GLY A 123 7.86 -7.08 23.51
#